data_b77a0e447fc1d011d9e953dc72791374
#
_entry.id   b77a0e447fc1d011d9e953dc72791374
#
_cell.length_a   1.000
_cell.length_b   1.000
_cell.length_c   1.000
_cell.angle_alpha   90.00
_cell.angle_beta   90.00
_cell.angle_gamma   90.00
#
_symmetry.space_group_name_H-M   'P 1'
#
loop_
_entity.id
_entity.type
_entity.pdbx_description
1 polymer ?
#
loop_
_entity_poly.entity_id
_entity_poly.type
_entity_poly.pdbx_seq_one_letter_code
_entity_poly.pdbx_strand_id
1 'polypeptide(L)'
;MERRTVDEMKEVHATRVAVVIATKGRPDAIPNALAFLARQTMTPCVVILSATNEADVGEKYPTPFPVMRIFGSAGLPTQRNRALDALPCDIDIVAFFDDDYAPCRDWIEQCARMFESNPAVLGVSGKTVQDGSKGCPLTWDNARRIVTDAESAASEPHALTPCISLYGCNMACRMSAMSGLRFDERLVLYGWLEDKDFSCRLSSRGPIVRCAQMSGVHLGMASGRVSGKRFGYSQVVNPNYLRRKGEMSRSEAARYIARALVMNALKSLRPEPHLDRQGRLIGNLLGLIAIASGSGDPEQAAKL
;
A
#
# COMPACT_ATOMS: atom_id res chain seq x y z
N MET A 1 10.57 24.59 -55.56
CA MET A 1 11.24 23.54 -54.75
C MET A 1 10.97 23.87 -53.27
N GLU A 2 9.75 23.55 -52.83
CA GLU A 2 9.27 23.85 -51.49
C GLU A 2 9.66 22.72 -50.56
N ARG A 3 10.45 23.04 -49.52
CA ARG A 3 10.72 22.13 -48.41
C ARG A 3 9.50 22.16 -47.46
N ARG A 4 8.69 21.14 -47.51
CA ARG A 4 7.73 20.86 -46.45
C ARG A 4 8.50 20.44 -45.20
N THR A 5 8.50 21.27 -44.21
CA THR A 5 8.84 20.91 -42.81
C THR A 5 7.74 20.01 -42.29
N VAL A 6 8.05 18.74 -42.17
CA VAL A 6 7.21 17.77 -41.45
C VAL A 6 7.44 18.03 -39.95
N ASP A 7 6.57 18.87 -39.39
CA ASP A 7 6.44 19.01 -37.97
C ASP A 7 5.74 17.72 -37.50
N GLU A 8 6.52 16.73 -37.03
CA GLU A 8 6.02 15.57 -36.37
C GLU A 8 5.39 16.04 -35.03
N MET A 9 4.09 16.31 -35.06
CA MET A 9 3.29 16.41 -33.85
C MET A 9 3.38 15.03 -33.14
N LYS A 10 4.32 14.89 -32.19
CA LYS A 10 4.25 13.84 -31.20
C LYS A 10 2.90 14.01 -30.53
N GLU A 11 1.97 13.10 -30.79
CA GLU A 11 0.78 12.94 -29.96
C GLU A 11 1.27 12.84 -28.51
N VAL A 12 0.94 13.85 -27.71
CA VAL A 12 1.25 13.82 -26.27
C VAL A 12 0.39 12.72 -25.68
N HIS A 13 0.98 11.55 -25.54
CA HIS A 13 0.30 10.44 -24.89
C HIS A 13 0.00 10.84 -23.45
N ALA A 14 -1.29 10.99 -23.12
CA ALA A 14 -1.70 11.34 -21.76
C ALA A 14 -1.38 10.18 -20.82
N THR A 15 -0.62 10.44 -19.78
CA THR A 15 -0.21 9.43 -18.77
C THR A 15 -1.42 8.70 -18.19
N ARG A 16 -1.44 7.39 -18.33
CA ARG A 16 -2.54 6.52 -17.90
C ARG A 16 -2.25 5.91 -16.52
N VAL A 17 -3.05 6.30 -15.54
CA VAL A 17 -2.92 5.82 -14.15
C VAL A 17 -4.05 4.86 -13.81
N ALA A 18 -3.71 3.64 -13.40
CA ALA A 18 -4.64 2.70 -12.79
C ALA A 18 -4.52 2.72 -11.27
N VAL A 19 -5.63 2.47 -10.58
CA VAL A 19 -5.65 2.33 -9.12
C VAL A 19 -5.99 0.89 -8.74
N VAL A 20 -5.25 0.31 -7.82
CA VAL A 20 -5.48 -1.02 -7.25
C VAL A 20 -5.81 -0.88 -5.77
N ILE A 21 -6.93 -1.47 -5.37
CA ILE A 21 -7.36 -1.57 -3.97
C ILE A 21 -7.57 -3.05 -3.65
N ALA A 22 -6.80 -3.57 -2.70
CA ALA A 22 -7.03 -4.88 -2.12
C ALA A 22 -7.94 -4.72 -0.91
N THR A 23 -9.02 -5.51 -0.83
CA THR A 23 -9.98 -5.44 0.28
C THR A 23 -10.42 -6.83 0.74
N LYS A 24 -10.78 -6.92 2.02
CA LYS A 24 -11.35 -8.12 2.63
C LYS A 24 -12.15 -7.78 3.89
N GLY A 25 -13.43 -8.16 3.92
CA GLY A 25 -14.30 -7.99 5.10
C GLY A 25 -14.60 -6.54 5.44
N ARG A 26 -14.53 -5.63 4.45
CA ARG A 26 -14.77 -4.19 4.64
C ARG A 26 -15.66 -3.57 3.57
N PRO A 27 -16.85 -4.13 3.28
CA PRO A 27 -17.72 -3.63 2.21
C PRO A 27 -18.07 -2.14 2.40
N ASP A 28 -18.20 -1.67 3.64
CA ASP A 28 -18.54 -0.26 3.96
C ASP A 28 -17.39 0.72 3.67
N ALA A 29 -16.16 0.25 3.53
CA ALA A 29 -15.02 1.09 3.18
C ALA A 29 -15.03 1.47 1.68
N ILE A 30 -15.45 0.55 0.82
CA ILE A 30 -15.35 0.67 -0.63
C ILE A 30 -16.11 1.87 -1.20
N PRO A 31 -17.38 2.14 -0.84
CA PRO A 31 -18.08 3.34 -1.33
C PRO A 31 -17.35 4.64 -0.98
N ASN A 32 -16.77 4.72 0.22
CA ASN A 32 -16.01 5.89 0.66
C ASN A 32 -14.70 6.04 -0.11
N ALA A 33 -13.93 4.96 -0.27
CA ALA A 33 -12.70 4.98 -1.06
C ALA A 33 -12.97 5.40 -2.51
N LEU A 34 -14.00 4.83 -3.15
CA LEU A 34 -14.41 5.21 -4.50
C LEU A 34 -14.90 6.66 -4.59
N ALA A 35 -15.60 7.19 -3.56
CA ALA A 35 -16.01 8.58 -3.51
C ALA A 35 -14.80 9.54 -3.45
N PHE A 36 -13.73 9.20 -2.72
CA PHE A 36 -12.48 9.98 -2.74
C PHE A 36 -11.78 9.94 -4.10
N LEU A 37 -11.82 8.79 -4.79
CA LEU A 37 -11.29 8.68 -6.16
C LEU A 37 -12.14 9.43 -7.18
N ALA A 38 -13.46 9.49 -7.00
CA ALA A 38 -14.37 10.25 -7.88
C ALA A 38 -14.17 11.78 -7.80
N ARG A 39 -13.53 12.27 -6.73
CA ARG A 39 -13.18 13.69 -6.56
C ARG A 39 -11.82 14.07 -7.16
N GLN A 40 -11.06 13.11 -7.68
CA GLN A 40 -9.73 13.39 -8.23
C GLN A 40 -9.79 14.36 -9.40
N THR A 41 -8.84 15.32 -9.46
CA THR A 41 -8.71 16.27 -10.58
C THR A 41 -8.31 15.56 -11.88
N MET A 42 -7.56 14.48 -11.76
CA MET A 42 -7.26 13.55 -12.84
C MET A 42 -7.91 12.20 -12.53
N THR A 43 -8.84 11.79 -13.38
CA THR A 43 -9.59 10.53 -13.21
C THR A 43 -8.68 9.32 -13.50
N PRO A 44 -8.67 8.27 -12.66
CA PRO A 44 -7.96 7.04 -13.00
C PRO A 44 -8.58 6.36 -14.24
N CYS A 45 -7.76 5.73 -15.07
CA CYS A 45 -8.24 5.00 -16.25
C CYS A 45 -9.09 3.78 -15.86
N VAL A 46 -8.76 3.15 -14.74
CA VAL A 46 -9.47 2.02 -14.17
C VAL A 46 -9.15 1.92 -12.68
N VAL A 47 -10.14 1.49 -11.90
CA VAL A 47 -9.94 1.05 -10.51
C VAL A 47 -10.16 -0.45 -10.44
N ILE A 48 -9.19 -1.20 -9.94
CA ILE A 48 -9.32 -2.64 -9.71
C ILE A 48 -9.52 -2.90 -8.22
N LEU A 49 -10.68 -3.44 -7.87
CA LEU A 49 -10.99 -3.93 -6.54
C LEU A 49 -10.66 -5.44 -6.50
N SER A 50 -9.57 -5.80 -5.84
CA SER A 50 -9.16 -7.17 -5.65
C SER A 50 -9.60 -7.68 -4.28
N ALA A 51 -10.60 -8.55 -4.27
CA ALA A 51 -11.27 -9.04 -3.07
C ALA A 51 -11.28 -10.58 -2.98
N THR A 52 -11.79 -11.14 -1.89
CA THR A 52 -11.91 -12.61 -1.77
C THR A 52 -13.25 -13.11 -2.32
N ASN A 53 -14.30 -12.30 -2.22
CA ASN A 53 -15.64 -12.58 -2.72
C ASN A 53 -16.44 -11.28 -2.87
N GLU A 54 -17.65 -11.36 -3.40
CA GLU A 54 -18.51 -10.18 -3.61
C GLU A 54 -18.92 -9.46 -2.31
N ALA A 55 -19.07 -10.19 -1.21
CA ALA A 55 -19.44 -9.59 0.08
C ALA A 55 -18.35 -8.65 0.62
N ASP A 56 -17.09 -8.80 0.20
CA ASP A 56 -16.01 -7.91 0.60
C ASP A 56 -16.09 -6.51 -0.06
N VAL A 57 -16.75 -6.41 -1.23
CA VAL A 57 -16.83 -5.16 -2.01
C VAL A 57 -18.20 -4.48 -1.96
N GLY A 58 -19.22 -5.19 -1.43
CA GLY A 58 -20.58 -4.68 -1.31
C GLY A 58 -21.25 -4.39 -2.66
N GLU A 59 -22.22 -3.47 -2.65
CA GLU A 59 -22.98 -3.08 -3.84
C GLU A 59 -22.13 -2.29 -4.86
N LYS A 60 -22.63 -2.19 -6.09
CA LYS A 60 -21.99 -1.32 -7.10
C LYS A 60 -22.22 0.14 -6.75
N TYR A 61 -21.14 0.90 -6.75
CA TYR A 61 -21.15 2.34 -6.53
C TYR A 61 -20.93 3.07 -7.89
N PRO A 62 -21.73 4.07 -8.23
CA PRO A 62 -21.56 4.83 -9.47
C PRO A 62 -20.27 5.66 -9.40
N THR A 63 -19.44 5.56 -10.43
CA THR A 63 -18.15 6.26 -10.54
C THR A 63 -17.97 6.84 -11.93
N PRO A 64 -17.20 7.94 -12.09
CA PRO A 64 -16.86 8.50 -13.39
C PRO A 64 -15.76 7.69 -14.13
N PHE A 65 -15.34 6.56 -13.60
CA PHE A 65 -14.30 5.69 -14.14
C PHE A 65 -14.75 4.22 -14.08
N PRO A 66 -14.17 3.34 -14.92
CA PRO A 66 -14.41 1.90 -14.86
C PRO A 66 -13.93 1.31 -13.53
N VAL A 67 -14.76 0.46 -12.90
CA VAL A 67 -14.39 -0.33 -11.72
C VAL A 67 -14.45 -1.81 -12.08
N MET A 68 -13.30 -2.47 -12.03
CA MET A 68 -13.17 -3.89 -12.22
C MET A 68 -13.13 -4.59 -10.87
N ARG A 69 -14.02 -5.56 -10.64
CA ARG A 69 -14.05 -6.40 -9.44
C ARG A 69 -13.46 -7.77 -9.78
N ILE A 70 -12.44 -8.17 -9.05
CA ILE A 70 -11.79 -9.47 -9.26
C ILE A 70 -11.69 -10.22 -7.93
N PHE A 71 -11.91 -11.53 -7.97
CA PHE A 71 -12.03 -12.35 -6.77
C PHE A 71 -11.04 -13.52 -6.78
N GLY A 72 -10.63 -13.97 -5.60
CA GLY A 72 -9.76 -15.13 -5.43
C GLY A 72 -9.18 -15.24 -4.03
N SER A 73 -8.08 -15.95 -3.87
CA SER A 73 -7.48 -16.23 -2.57
C SER A 73 -7.16 -14.96 -1.78
N ALA A 74 -7.34 -15.05 -0.46
CA ALA A 74 -7.03 -13.99 0.49
C ALA A 74 -5.52 -13.86 0.70
N GLY A 75 -5.08 -12.64 0.96
CA GLY A 75 -3.69 -12.25 1.23
C GLY A 75 -3.36 -10.96 0.49
N LEU A 76 -2.87 -9.94 1.20
CA LEU A 76 -2.61 -8.65 0.59
C LEU A 76 -1.66 -8.75 -0.62
N PRO A 77 -0.50 -9.45 -0.55
CA PRO A 77 0.37 -9.68 -1.70
C PRO A 77 -0.34 -10.38 -2.86
N THR A 78 -1.08 -11.46 -2.57
CA THR A 78 -1.81 -12.24 -3.58
C THR A 78 -2.90 -11.42 -4.26
N GLN A 79 -3.63 -10.61 -3.49
CA GLN A 79 -4.66 -9.73 -4.04
C GLN A 79 -4.06 -8.63 -4.92
N ARG A 80 -2.91 -8.04 -4.55
CA ARG A 80 -2.19 -7.06 -5.37
C ARG A 80 -1.63 -7.68 -6.64
N ASN A 81 -1.03 -8.87 -6.57
CA ASN A 81 -0.54 -9.58 -7.75
C ASN A 81 -1.66 -9.91 -8.73
N ARG A 82 -2.78 -10.45 -8.23
CA ARG A 82 -3.96 -10.70 -9.06
C ARG A 82 -4.47 -9.45 -9.76
N ALA A 83 -4.43 -8.30 -9.07
CA ALA A 83 -4.79 -7.03 -9.68
C ALA A 83 -3.80 -6.59 -10.77
N LEU A 84 -2.49 -6.77 -10.54
CA LEU A 84 -1.47 -6.50 -11.54
C LEU A 84 -1.65 -7.35 -12.82
N ASP A 85 -2.06 -8.61 -12.67
CA ASP A 85 -2.30 -9.51 -13.80
C ASP A 85 -3.57 -9.15 -14.59
N ALA A 86 -4.50 -8.40 -13.97
CA ALA A 86 -5.74 -7.93 -14.59
C ALA A 86 -5.65 -6.50 -15.17
N LEU A 87 -4.52 -5.82 -15.03
CA LEU A 87 -4.34 -4.48 -15.56
C LEU A 87 -4.36 -4.47 -17.10
N PRO A 88 -5.00 -3.47 -17.74
CA PRO A 88 -4.82 -3.23 -19.17
C PRO A 88 -3.34 -3.01 -19.52
N CYS A 89 -2.97 -3.42 -20.73
CA CYS A 89 -1.56 -3.38 -21.19
C CYS A 89 -1.03 -1.96 -21.46
N ASP A 90 -1.91 -0.98 -21.57
CA ASP A 90 -1.62 0.42 -21.89
C ASP A 90 -1.57 1.34 -20.66
N ILE A 91 -1.42 0.78 -19.47
CA ILE A 91 -1.24 1.53 -18.22
C ILE A 91 0.23 1.90 -18.04
N ASP A 92 0.49 3.19 -17.79
CA ASP A 92 1.84 3.72 -17.54
C ASP A 92 2.24 3.63 -16.06
N ILE A 93 1.27 3.87 -15.16
CA ILE A 93 1.46 3.95 -13.72
C ILE A 93 0.38 3.14 -13.00
N VAL A 94 0.78 2.32 -12.02
CA VAL A 94 -0.14 1.69 -11.09
C VAL A 94 0.01 2.33 -9.72
N ALA A 95 -1.10 2.83 -9.16
CA ALA A 95 -1.21 3.30 -7.79
C ALA A 95 -1.86 2.23 -6.91
N PHE A 96 -1.29 1.94 -5.75
CA PHE A 96 -1.84 1.05 -4.75
C PHE A 96 -2.35 1.87 -3.57
N PHE A 97 -3.63 1.70 -3.25
CA PHE A 97 -4.23 2.25 -2.05
C PHE A 97 -4.78 1.13 -1.17
N ASP A 98 -4.73 1.32 0.15
CA ASP A 98 -5.53 0.51 1.04
C ASP A 98 -7.01 0.96 0.96
N ASP A 99 -7.93 0.06 1.28
CA ASP A 99 -9.37 0.31 1.22
C ASP A 99 -9.85 1.38 2.25
N ASP A 100 -8.96 1.76 3.18
CA ASP A 100 -9.16 2.81 4.17
C ASP A 100 -8.15 3.98 4.02
N TYR A 101 -7.73 4.24 2.78
CA TYR A 101 -6.95 5.43 2.44
C TYR A 101 -7.81 6.48 1.73
N ALA A 102 -7.73 7.73 2.19
CA ALA A 102 -8.42 8.90 1.65
C ALA A 102 -7.41 9.85 0.99
N PRO A 103 -7.20 9.80 -0.34
CA PRO A 103 -6.30 10.71 -1.05
C PRO A 103 -6.87 12.14 -1.12
N CYS A 104 -6.01 13.16 -1.09
CA CYS A 104 -6.36 14.52 -1.51
C CYS A 104 -6.73 14.55 -2.98
N ARG A 105 -7.53 15.55 -3.38
CA ARG A 105 -8.18 15.63 -4.70
C ARG A 105 -7.23 15.65 -5.89
N ASP A 106 -5.99 16.03 -5.71
CA ASP A 106 -4.99 16.14 -6.77
C ASP A 106 -3.94 15.02 -6.75
N TRP A 107 -4.13 14.01 -5.91
CA TRP A 107 -3.13 12.94 -5.69
C TRP A 107 -2.70 12.25 -7.00
N ILE A 108 -3.67 11.87 -7.84
CA ILE A 108 -3.40 11.16 -9.11
C ILE A 108 -2.71 12.10 -10.11
N GLU A 109 -3.13 13.35 -10.19
CA GLU A 109 -2.52 14.37 -11.07
C GLU A 109 -1.07 14.64 -10.66
N GLN A 110 -0.80 14.82 -9.36
CA GLN A 110 0.55 15.01 -8.84
C GLN A 110 1.42 13.78 -9.08
N CYS A 111 0.85 12.58 -8.98
CA CYS A 111 1.53 11.33 -9.31
C CYS A 111 1.96 11.29 -10.78
N ALA A 112 1.06 11.58 -11.71
CA ALA A 112 1.35 11.60 -13.14
C ALA A 112 2.44 12.64 -13.45
N ARG A 113 2.26 13.88 -12.99
CA ARG A 113 3.25 14.98 -13.18
C ARG A 113 4.63 14.63 -12.61
N MET A 114 4.66 14.00 -11.42
CA MET A 114 5.91 13.59 -10.79
C MET A 114 6.67 12.60 -11.68
N PHE A 115 5.98 11.57 -12.20
CA PHE A 115 6.62 10.58 -13.07
C PHE A 115 7.00 11.15 -14.43
N GLU A 116 6.21 12.06 -15.01
CA GLU A 116 6.53 12.76 -16.25
C GLU A 116 7.80 13.61 -16.11
N SER A 117 7.90 14.36 -15.01
CA SER A 117 9.04 15.25 -14.74
C SER A 117 10.30 14.49 -14.29
N ASN A 118 10.17 13.22 -13.85
CA ASN A 118 11.27 12.42 -13.31
C ASN A 118 11.30 11.02 -13.94
N PRO A 119 11.74 10.87 -15.20
CA PRO A 119 11.69 9.59 -15.93
C PRO A 119 12.47 8.45 -15.26
N ALA A 120 13.51 8.77 -14.50
CA ALA A 120 14.33 7.79 -13.80
C ALA A 120 13.66 7.20 -12.54
N VAL A 121 12.65 7.88 -11.96
CA VAL A 121 11.95 7.42 -10.76
C VAL A 121 11.04 6.24 -11.10
N LEU A 122 11.18 5.15 -10.36
CA LEU A 122 10.44 3.91 -10.57
C LEU A 122 9.27 3.72 -9.61
N GLY A 123 9.35 4.31 -8.41
CA GLY A 123 8.31 4.22 -7.42
C GLY A 123 8.23 5.46 -6.53
N VAL A 124 7.04 5.75 -6.05
CA VAL A 124 6.78 6.90 -5.17
C VAL A 124 5.81 6.54 -4.06
N SER A 125 6.04 7.06 -2.87
CA SER A 125 5.03 7.14 -1.80
C SER A 125 4.58 8.57 -1.62
N GLY A 126 3.29 8.76 -1.43
CA GLY A 126 2.74 10.04 -1.00
C GLY A 126 2.96 10.32 0.51
N LYS A 127 2.62 11.52 0.92
CA LYS A 127 2.61 11.96 2.32
C LYS A 127 1.32 11.52 3.00
N THR A 128 1.42 10.73 4.07
CA THR A 128 0.28 10.46 4.95
C THR A 128 0.20 11.58 5.98
N VAL A 129 -0.79 12.48 5.81
CA VAL A 129 -0.98 13.66 6.68
C VAL A 129 -1.32 13.23 8.11
N GLN A 130 -2.22 12.25 8.22
CA GLN A 130 -2.53 11.58 9.48
C GLN A 130 -2.69 10.08 9.25
N ASP A 131 -2.21 9.28 10.20
CA ASP A 131 -2.14 7.83 10.11
C ASP A 131 -2.76 7.18 11.35
N GLY A 132 -4.01 6.73 11.23
CA GLY A 132 -4.76 6.05 12.28
C GLY A 132 -4.18 4.69 12.65
N SER A 133 -3.35 4.08 11.79
CA SER A 133 -2.68 2.82 12.11
C SER A 133 -1.59 2.96 13.18
N LYS A 134 -1.03 4.17 13.32
CA LYS A 134 0.01 4.52 14.30
C LYS A 134 -0.55 5.08 15.61
N GLY A 135 -1.87 5.27 15.70
CA GLY A 135 -2.55 5.85 16.85
C GLY A 135 -3.95 5.28 17.03
N CYS A 136 -4.93 6.16 17.20
CA CYS A 136 -6.34 5.79 17.19
C CYS A 136 -6.84 5.71 15.76
N PRO A 137 -7.62 4.69 15.40
CA PRO A 137 -8.30 4.62 14.11
C PRO A 137 -9.16 5.88 13.88
N LEU A 138 -9.17 6.35 12.64
CA LEU A 138 -9.96 7.51 12.22
C LEU A 138 -11.28 7.05 11.59
N THR A 139 -12.29 7.93 11.63
CA THR A 139 -13.52 7.76 10.86
C THR A 139 -13.39 8.41 9.48
N TRP A 140 -14.28 8.06 8.55
CA TRP A 140 -14.34 8.72 7.25
C TRP A 140 -14.67 10.22 7.37
N ASP A 141 -15.44 10.66 8.38
CA ASP A 141 -15.71 12.07 8.62
C ASP A 141 -14.45 12.81 9.12
N ASN A 142 -13.65 12.18 9.98
CA ASN A 142 -12.35 12.72 10.35
C ASN A 142 -11.46 12.86 9.10
N ALA A 143 -11.41 11.83 8.25
CA ALA A 143 -10.60 11.85 7.04
C ALA A 143 -11.05 12.97 6.08
N ARG A 144 -12.37 13.15 5.85
CA ARG A 144 -12.91 14.25 5.02
C ARG A 144 -12.44 15.61 5.51
N ARG A 145 -12.56 15.88 6.82
CA ARG A 145 -12.11 17.15 7.41
C ARG A 145 -10.60 17.35 7.23
N ILE A 146 -9.79 16.36 7.59
CA ILE A 146 -8.34 16.46 7.52
C ILE A 146 -7.86 16.65 6.07
N VAL A 147 -8.48 15.94 5.11
CA VAL A 147 -8.18 16.10 3.69
C VAL A 147 -8.55 17.51 3.22
N THR A 148 -9.73 18.04 3.59
CA THR A 148 -10.15 19.40 3.24
C THR A 148 -9.19 20.46 3.81
N ASP A 149 -8.75 20.28 5.06
CA ASP A 149 -7.77 21.17 5.69
C ASP A 149 -6.41 21.10 4.96
N ALA A 150 -5.97 19.90 4.58
CA ALA A 150 -4.74 19.70 3.82
C ALA A 150 -4.79 20.30 2.40
N GLU A 151 -5.93 20.18 1.71
CA GLU A 151 -6.18 20.75 0.40
C GLU A 151 -6.22 22.28 0.42
N SER A 152 -6.59 22.87 1.56
CA SER A 152 -6.66 24.33 1.77
C SER A 152 -5.33 24.93 2.22
N ALA A 153 -4.40 24.11 2.67
CA ALA A 153 -3.07 24.57 3.08
C ALA A 153 -2.24 24.99 1.87
N ALA A 154 -1.27 25.90 2.10
CA ALA A 154 -0.33 26.27 1.05
C ALA A 154 0.39 25.03 0.51
N SER A 155 0.51 24.95 -0.82
CA SER A 155 1.20 23.84 -1.49
C SER A 155 2.64 23.74 -0.99
N GLU A 156 3.02 22.57 -0.53
CA GLU A 156 4.41 22.30 -0.17
C GLU A 156 5.31 22.42 -1.42
N PRO A 157 6.56 22.86 -1.27
CA PRO A 157 7.49 22.87 -2.39
C PRO A 157 7.59 21.48 -3.05
N HIS A 158 7.82 21.44 -4.36
CA HIS A 158 8.07 20.21 -5.10
C HIS A 158 9.38 19.57 -4.63
N ALA A 159 9.35 18.90 -3.48
CA ALA A 159 10.50 18.21 -2.91
C ALA A 159 10.30 16.71 -3.00
N LEU A 160 11.10 16.05 -3.83
CA LEU A 160 11.25 14.60 -3.82
C LEU A 160 12.32 14.22 -2.82
N THR A 161 12.00 13.32 -1.91
CA THR A 161 12.96 12.81 -0.93
C THR A 161 13.26 11.35 -1.23
N PRO A 162 14.52 10.94 -1.44
CA PRO A 162 14.86 9.54 -1.56
C PRO A 162 14.33 8.74 -0.37
N CYS A 163 13.80 7.54 -0.62
CA CYS A 163 13.34 6.66 0.43
C CYS A 163 13.83 5.22 0.20
N ILE A 164 13.86 4.45 1.26
CA ILE A 164 14.30 3.04 1.24
C ILE A 164 13.12 2.07 1.20
N SER A 165 11.91 2.58 1.39
CA SER A 165 10.67 1.81 1.34
C SER A 165 9.51 2.71 0.98
N LEU A 166 8.67 2.25 0.08
CA LEU A 166 7.35 2.81 -0.19
C LEU A 166 6.41 2.44 0.96
N TYR A 167 5.31 3.16 1.09
CA TYR A 167 4.29 2.86 2.10
C TYR A 167 3.06 2.26 1.41
N GLY A 168 2.77 1.01 1.71
CA GLY A 168 1.80 0.18 0.99
C GLY A 168 0.39 0.75 0.87
N CYS A 169 -0.06 1.58 1.82
CA CYS A 169 -1.37 2.22 1.75
C CYS A 169 -1.45 3.40 0.76
N ASN A 170 -0.30 3.86 0.24
CA ASN A 170 -0.18 5.12 -0.52
C ASN A 170 1.10 5.11 -1.37
N MET A 171 1.13 4.28 -2.39
CA MET A 171 2.29 4.18 -3.27
C MET A 171 1.89 4.03 -4.74
N ALA A 172 2.77 4.45 -5.64
CA ALA A 172 2.62 4.20 -7.06
C ALA A 172 3.95 3.77 -7.70
N CYS A 173 3.84 3.00 -8.79
CA CYS A 173 4.98 2.45 -9.51
C CYS A 173 4.80 2.63 -11.02
N ARG A 174 5.90 2.89 -11.71
CA ARG A 174 5.97 2.89 -13.17
C ARG A 174 5.81 1.47 -13.69
N MET A 175 4.87 1.23 -14.59
CA MET A 175 4.58 -0.11 -15.11
C MET A 175 5.77 -0.73 -15.84
N SER A 176 6.58 0.06 -16.54
CA SER A 176 7.80 -0.46 -17.21
C SER A 176 8.81 -1.06 -16.22
N ALA A 177 8.81 -0.63 -14.95
CA ALA A 177 9.64 -1.18 -13.89
C ALA A 177 9.07 -2.46 -13.25
N MET A 178 7.80 -2.79 -13.53
CA MET A 178 7.08 -3.91 -12.92
C MET A 178 7.28 -5.25 -13.66
N SER A 179 7.98 -5.26 -14.80
CA SER A 179 8.24 -6.50 -15.54
C SER A 179 8.94 -7.54 -14.67
N GLY A 180 8.31 -8.72 -14.47
CA GLY A 180 8.81 -9.77 -13.62
C GLY A 180 8.89 -9.43 -12.12
N LEU A 181 8.42 -8.26 -11.68
CA LEU A 181 8.32 -7.89 -10.27
C LEU A 181 6.93 -8.14 -9.76
N ARG A 182 6.81 -8.89 -8.66
CA ARG A 182 5.56 -9.25 -7.98
C ARG A 182 5.74 -9.09 -6.46
N PHE A 183 4.65 -8.87 -5.75
CA PHE A 183 4.66 -8.96 -4.29
C PHE A 183 4.96 -10.39 -3.85
N ASP A 184 5.66 -10.56 -2.73
CA ASP A 184 6.01 -11.89 -2.23
C ASP A 184 4.83 -12.51 -1.48
N GLU A 185 4.16 -13.49 -2.11
CA GLU A 185 2.95 -14.14 -1.57
C GLU A 185 3.23 -15.05 -0.36
N ARG A 186 4.50 -15.33 -0.06
CA ARG A 186 4.89 -15.98 1.19
C ARG A 186 4.59 -15.11 2.41
N LEU A 187 4.55 -13.77 2.25
CA LEU A 187 4.11 -12.82 3.27
C LEU A 187 2.60 -12.83 3.35
N VAL A 188 2.04 -13.88 3.93
CA VAL A 188 0.59 -14.17 3.94
C VAL A 188 -0.24 -13.19 4.78
N LEU A 189 -1.58 -13.27 4.65
CA LEU A 189 -2.57 -12.51 5.40
C LEU A 189 -2.45 -11.01 5.13
N TYR A 190 -2.18 -10.21 6.19
CA TYR A 190 -1.94 -8.78 6.10
C TYR A 190 -0.61 -8.44 5.39
N GLY A 191 0.25 -9.41 5.16
CA GLY A 191 1.51 -9.20 4.45
C GLY A 191 2.52 -8.30 5.17
N TRP A 192 2.56 -8.29 6.51
CA TRP A 192 3.46 -7.40 7.26
C TRP A 192 4.85 -7.29 6.64
N LEU A 193 5.28 -6.08 6.23
CA LEU A 193 6.51 -5.74 5.50
C LEU A 193 6.53 -6.17 4.01
N GLU A 194 5.40 -6.45 3.39
CA GLU A 194 5.34 -6.77 1.97
C GLU A 194 5.75 -5.57 1.09
N ASP A 195 5.38 -4.36 1.51
CA ASP A 195 5.76 -3.10 0.89
C ASP A 195 7.27 -2.83 0.97
N LYS A 196 7.89 -3.18 2.10
CA LYS A 196 9.34 -3.10 2.26
C LYS A 196 10.07 -4.12 1.39
N ASP A 197 9.61 -5.37 1.35
CA ASP A 197 10.15 -6.42 0.46
C ASP A 197 10.08 -5.97 -1.01
N PHE A 198 8.91 -5.54 -1.43
CA PHE A 198 8.67 -5.06 -2.77
C PHE A 198 9.55 -3.85 -3.11
N SER A 199 9.64 -2.88 -2.20
CA SER A 199 10.44 -1.65 -2.38
C SER A 199 11.93 -1.95 -2.52
N CYS A 200 12.46 -2.90 -1.73
CA CYS A 200 13.86 -3.30 -1.81
C CYS A 200 14.20 -3.84 -3.21
N ARG A 201 13.34 -4.70 -3.76
CA ARG A 201 13.50 -5.26 -5.10
C ARG A 201 13.27 -4.23 -6.21
N LEU A 202 12.34 -3.29 -6.03
CA LEU A 202 12.12 -2.20 -6.98
C LEU A 202 13.32 -1.22 -6.97
N SER A 203 13.82 -0.86 -5.79
CA SER A 203 14.94 0.09 -5.65
C SER A 203 16.26 -0.44 -6.24
N SER A 204 16.42 -1.75 -6.37
CA SER A 204 17.58 -2.34 -7.07
C SER A 204 17.54 -2.07 -8.59
N ARG A 205 16.40 -1.66 -9.14
CA ARG A 205 16.23 -1.32 -10.56
C ARG A 205 16.35 0.17 -10.84
N GLY A 206 16.13 1.03 -9.83
CA GLY A 206 16.23 2.49 -9.94
C GLY A 206 15.63 3.22 -8.76
N PRO A 207 15.64 4.57 -8.79
CA PRO A 207 15.25 5.39 -7.66
C PRO A 207 13.80 5.20 -7.24
N ILE A 208 13.57 5.16 -5.92
CA ILE A 208 12.25 5.31 -5.29
C ILE A 208 12.26 6.52 -4.36
N VAL A 209 11.15 7.26 -4.34
CA VAL A 209 11.09 8.56 -3.65
C VAL A 209 9.82 8.72 -2.84
N ARG A 210 9.80 9.73 -1.98
CA ARG A 210 8.59 10.25 -1.34
C ARG A 210 8.28 11.62 -1.94
N CYS A 211 6.99 11.85 -2.25
CA CYS A 211 6.47 13.11 -2.79
C CYS A 211 5.48 13.72 -1.81
N ALA A 212 5.75 14.93 -1.33
CA ALA A 212 4.92 15.59 -0.33
C ALA A 212 3.57 16.06 -0.90
N GLN A 213 3.51 16.40 -2.20
CA GLN A 213 2.28 16.85 -2.88
C GLN A 213 1.23 15.72 -3.01
N MET A 214 1.66 14.47 -3.08
CA MET A 214 0.76 13.32 -3.14
C MET A 214 0.28 12.97 -1.73
N SER A 215 -0.60 13.80 -1.15
CA SER A 215 -0.99 13.67 0.25
C SER A 215 -2.35 12.97 0.43
N GLY A 216 -2.58 12.49 1.64
CA GLY A 216 -3.85 11.85 2.03
C GLY A 216 -3.85 11.38 3.48
N VAL A 217 -4.92 10.72 3.87
CA VAL A 217 -5.17 10.23 5.23
C VAL A 217 -5.34 8.72 5.21
N HIS A 218 -4.65 8.01 6.09
CA HIS A 218 -4.84 6.58 6.31
C HIS A 218 -5.65 6.38 7.59
N LEU A 219 -6.85 5.78 7.47
CA LEU A 219 -7.77 5.67 8.59
C LEU A 219 -7.31 4.64 9.63
N GLY A 220 -6.63 3.59 9.22
CA GLY A 220 -6.17 2.52 10.09
C GLY A 220 -7.33 1.74 10.71
N MET A 221 -8.38 1.44 9.92
CA MET A 221 -9.60 0.77 10.37
C MET A 221 -9.28 -0.56 11.08
N ALA A 222 -9.99 -0.84 12.17
CA ALA A 222 -9.79 -2.08 12.95
C ALA A 222 -10.50 -3.29 12.35
N SER A 223 -11.60 -3.09 11.58
CA SER A 223 -12.32 -4.16 10.90
C SER A 223 -11.46 -4.88 9.87
N GLY A 224 -11.70 -6.15 9.61
CA GLY A 224 -10.94 -6.96 8.64
C GLY A 224 -9.51 -7.30 9.06
N ARG A 225 -9.04 -6.86 10.24
CA ARG A 225 -7.70 -7.20 10.73
C ARG A 225 -7.59 -8.68 11.10
N VAL A 226 -6.41 -9.24 10.88
CA VAL A 226 -6.05 -10.58 11.37
C VAL A 226 -5.95 -10.60 12.90
N SER A 227 -6.09 -11.78 13.51
CA SER A 227 -5.95 -11.94 14.97
C SER A 227 -4.59 -11.44 15.46
N GLY A 228 -4.55 -10.97 16.72
CA GLY A 228 -3.30 -10.52 17.33
C GLY A 228 -2.21 -11.59 17.27
N LYS A 229 -2.57 -12.87 17.52
CA LYS A 229 -1.65 -14.01 17.49
C LYS A 229 -0.97 -14.17 16.12
N ARG A 230 -1.74 -14.15 15.03
CA ARG A 230 -1.23 -14.25 13.66
C ARG A 230 -0.33 -13.07 13.30
N PHE A 231 -0.79 -11.86 13.60
CA PHE A 231 -0.01 -10.65 13.34
C PHE A 231 1.28 -10.63 14.17
N GLY A 232 1.22 -11.02 15.45
CA GLY A 232 2.40 -11.12 16.31
C GLY A 232 3.45 -12.08 15.77
N TYR A 233 3.03 -13.25 15.27
CA TYR A 233 3.93 -14.17 14.60
C TYR A 233 4.64 -13.54 13.42
N SER A 234 3.89 -12.86 12.55
CA SER A 234 4.44 -12.15 11.40
C SER A 234 5.41 -11.03 11.79
N GLN A 235 5.18 -10.33 12.92
CA GLN A 235 6.08 -9.28 13.42
C GLN A 235 7.51 -9.79 13.76
N VAL A 236 7.66 -11.08 13.99
CA VAL A 236 8.95 -11.71 14.31
C VAL A 236 9.52 -12.47 13.11
N VAL A 237 8.67 -13.25 12.45
CA VAL A 237 9.11 -14.13 11.37
C VAL A 237 9.41 -13.37 10.08
N ASN A 238 8.57 -12.39 9.69
CA ASN A 238 8.77 -11.67 8.44
C ASN A 238 10.09 -10.88 8.41
N PRO A 239 10.50 -10.11 9.45
CA PRO A 239 11.82 -9.49 9.45
C PRO A 239 12.97 -10.49 9.32
N ASN A 240 12.88 -11.66 9.99
CA ASN A 240 13.86 -12.71 9.85
C ASN A 240 13.88 -13.32 8.45
N TYR A 241 12.71 -13.48 7.83
CA TYR A 241 12.58 -13.95 6.45
C TYR A 241 13.23 -12.97 5.46
N LEU A 242 12.92 -11.66 5.54
CA LEU A 242 13.52 -10.62 4.71
C LEU A 242 15.05 -10.57 4.89
N ARG A 243 15.54 -10.76 6.13
CA ARG A 243 16.97 -10.89 6.40
C ARG A 243 17.59 -12.08 5.67
N ARG A 244 16.92 -13.24 5.68
CA ARG A 244 17.40 -14.44 4.94
C ARG A 244 17.40 -14.22 3.43
N LYS A 245 16.46 -13.44 2.90
CA LYS A 245 16.43 -13.01 1.49
C LYS A 245 17.52 -11.99 1.12
N GLY A 246 18.19 -11.39 2.11
CA GLY A 246 19.15 -10.31 1.86
C GLY A 246 18.53 -8.91 1.71
N GLU A 247 17.24 -8.76 1.92
CA GLU A 247 16.49 -7.53 1.77
C GLU A 247 16.38 -6.70 3.07
N MET A 248 16.92 -7.23 4.14
CA MET A 248 16.99 -6.55 5.44
C MET A 248 18.30 -6.91 6.15
N SER A 249 18.98 -5.92 6.74
CA SER A 249 20.19 -6.19 7.53
C SER A 249 19.84 -6.90 8.85
N ARG A 250 20.86 -7.57 9.43
CA ARG A 250 20.69 -8.24 10.75
C ARG A 250 20.27 -7.27 11.84
N SER A 251 20.89 -6.10 11.89
CA SER A 251 20.59 -5.07 12.88
C SER A 251 19.19 -4.50 12.71
N GLU A 252 18.74 -4.33 11.48
CA GLU A 252 17.38 -3.85 11.18
C GLU A 252 16.32 -4.88 11.57
N ALA A 253 16.49 -6.16 11.18
CA ALA A 253 15.58 -7.24 11.58
C ALA A 253 15.49 -7.35 13.10
N ALA A 254 16.63 -7.33 13.80
CA ALA A 254 16.67 -7.35 15.26
C ALA A 254 15.91 -6.16 15.89
N ARG A 255 16.03 -4.96 15.34
CA ARG A 255 15.27 -3.78 15.81
C ARG A 255 13.75 -3.94 15.64
N TYR A 256 13.31 -4.46 14.49
CA TYR A 256 11.87 -4.73 14.26
C TYR A 256 11.33 -5.74 15.27
N ILE A 257 12.05 -6.86 15.46
CA ILE A 257 11.66 -7.91 16.40
C ILE A 257 11.67 -7.41 17.84
N ALA A 258 12.75 -6.77 18.28
CA ALA A 258 12.87 -6.23 19.63
C ALA A 258 11.77 -5.18 19.93
N ARG A 259 11.51 -4.26 18.98
CA ARG A 259 10.44 -3.28 19.14
C ARG A 259 9.06 -3.94 19.26
N ALA A 260 8.78 -4.96 18.46
CA ALA A 260 7.50 -5.70 18.54
C ALA A 260 7.34 -6.37 19.91
N LEU A 261 8.36 -7.10 20.38
CA LEU A 261 8.38 -7.76 21.69
C LEU A 261 8.15 -6.77 22.82
N VAL A 262 8.99 -5.72 22.89
CA VAL A 262 8.93 -4.72 23.97
C VAL A 262 7.58 -4.01 23.98
N MET A 263 7.11 -3.53 22.82
CA MET A 263 5.85 -2.80 22.74
C MET A 263 4.64 -3.68 23.08
N ASN A 264 4.62 -4.94 22.60
CA ASN A 264 3.51 -5.84 22.93
C ASN A 264 3.55 -6.29 24.40
N ALA A 265 4.74 -6.52 24.98
CA ALA A 265 4.87 -6.84 26.41
C ALA A 265 4.39 -5.68 27.30
N LEU A 266 4.91 -4.47 27.07
CA LEU A 266 4.53 -3.30 27.87
C LEU A 266 3.04 -2.96 27.74
N LYS A 267 2.51 -2.98 26.51
CA LYS A 267 1.11 -2.63 26.27
C LYS A 267 0.11 -3.74 26.58
N SER A 268 0.56 -4.97 26.79
CA SER A 268 -0.28 -6.04 27.33
C SER A 268 -0.73 -5.78 28.77
N LEU A 269 0.00 -4.94 29.52
CA LEU A 269 -0.37 -4.52 30.87
C LEU A 269 -1.47 -3.45 30.88
N ARG A 270 -1.57 -2.65 29.81
CA ARG A 270 -2.60 -1.62 29.61
C ARG A 270 -3.03 -1.65 28.12
N PRO A 271 -3.84 -2.64 27.72
CA PRO A 271 -4.17 -2.86 26.33
C PRO A 271 -5.05 -1.73 25.76
N GLU A 272 -4.76 -1.32 24.53
CA GLU A 272 -5.64 -0.46 23.77
C GLU A 272 -6.91 -1.25 23.35
N PRO A 273 -8.12 -0.66 23.45
CA PRO A 273 -9.37 -1.39 23.17
C PRO A 273 -9.47 -1.99 21.75
N HIS A 274 -8.76 -1.38 20.80
CA HIS A 274 -8.77 -1.75 19.38
C HIS A 274 -7.63 -2.68 18.96
N LEU A 275 -6.76 -3.11 19.88
CA LEU A 275 -5.58 -3.93 19.58
C LEU A 275 -5.43 -5.11 20.57
N ASP A 276 -5.40 -6.32 20.02
CA ASP A 276 -5.10 -7.54 20.79
C ASP A 276 -3.59 -7.64 21.06
N ARG A 277 -3.12 -6.93 22.11
CA ARG A 277 -1.71 -6.92 22.51
C ARG A 277 -1.24 -8.25 23.09
N GLN A 278 -2.09 -8.93 23.85
CA GLN A 278 -1.77 -10.24 24.44
C GLN A 278 -1.62 -11.29 23.33
N GLY A 279 -2.56 -11.36 22.40
CA GLY A 279 -2.44 -12.22 21.24
C GLY A 279 -1.18 -11.93 20.43
N ARG A 280 -0.82 -10.64 20.23
CA ARG A 280 0.43 -10.28 19.56
C ARG A 280 1.68 -10.77 20.31
N LEU A 281 1.71 -10.65 21.64
CA LEU A 281 2.83 -11.14 22.43
C LEU A 281 2.96 -12.67 22.33
N ILE A 282 1.84 -13.39 22.43
CA ILE A 282 1.82 -14.85 22.23
C ILE A 282 2.36 -15.20 20.84
N GLY A 283 1.89 -14.51 19.80
CA GLY A 283 2.37 -14.68 18.42
C GLY A 283 3.87 -14.40 18.29
N ASN A 284 4.37 -13.36 18.95
CA ASN A 284 5.81 -13.03 18.94
C ASN A 284 6.63 -14.19 19.54
N LEU A 285 6.21 -14.76 20.67
CA LEU A 285 6.91 -15.88 21.31
C LEU A 285 6.89 -17.13 20.41
N LEU A 286 5.75 -17.45 19.81
CA LEU A 286 5.66 -18.54 18.82
C LEU A 286 6.58 -18.32 17.63
N GLY A 287 6.69 -17.09 17.14
CA GLY A 287 7.61 -16.73 16.07
C GLY A 287 9.07 -16.93 16.46
N LEU A 288 9.47 -16.56 17.67
CA LEU A 288 10.82 -16.81 18.18
C LEU A 288 11.14 -18.31 18.27
N ILE A 289 10.20 -19.11 18.82
CA ILE A 289 10.35 -20.56 18.89
C ILE A 289 10.49 -21.15 17.49
N ALA A 290 9.64 -20.74 16.54
CA ALA A 290 9.71 -21.21 15.15
C ALA A 290 11.05 -20.88 14.49
N ILE A 291 11.60 -19.68 14.72
CA ILE A 291 12.93 -19.31 14.22
C ILE A 291 14.02 -20.19 14.84
N ALA A 292 13.98 -20.40 16.16
CA ALA A 292 14.96 -21.20 16.87
C ALA A 292 14.95 -22.69 16.45
N SER A 293 13.76 -23.22 16.11
CA SER A 293 13.58 -24.60 15.62
C SER A 293 13.83 -24.77 14.11
N GLY A 294 14.16 -23.68 13.40
CA GLY A 294 14.35 -23.71 11.94
C GLY A 294 13.07 -23.77 11.10
N SER A 295 11.89 -23.67 11.73
CA SER A 295 10.56 -23.73 11.08
C SER A 295 9.91 -22.34 10.88
N GLY A 296 10.69 -21.28 11.04
CA GLY A 296 10.20 -19.88 10.99
C GLY A 296 9.92 -19.40 9.57
N ASP A 297 8.84 -19.90 8.96
CA ASP A 297 8.36 -19.48 7.65
C ASP A 297 7.10 -18.60 7.77
N PRO A 298 6.98 -17.53 6.96
CA PRO A 298 5.84 -16.60 7.02
C PRO A 298 4.48 -17.26 6.88
N GLU A 299 4.36 -18.30 6.05
CA GLU A 299 3.12 -19.03 5.75
C GLU A 299 2.52 -19.72 6.99
N GLN A 300 3.32 -20.02 8.00
CA GLN A 300 2.81 -20.62 9.24
C GLN A 300 1.84 -19.67 9.97
N ALA A 301 1.92 -18.35 9.75
CA ALA A 301 0.96 -17.41 10.30
C ALA A 301 -0.49 -17.73 9.95
N ALA A 302 -0.74 -18.30 8.76
CA ALA A 302 -2.09 -18.65 8.32
C ALA A 302 -2.68 -19.85 9.08
N LYS A 303 -1.84 -20.69 9.71
CA LYS A 303 -2.24 -21.89 10.43
C LYS A 303 -2.49 -21.65 11.93
N LEU A 304 -2.15 -20.46 12.46
CA LEU A 304 -2.34 -20.07 13.86
C LEU A 304 -3.77 -19.58 14.13
#